data_1f81e325614d9a805670830ee688e0e5
#
_entry.id   1f81e325614d9a805670830ee688e0e5
#
_cell.length_a   1.000
_cell.length_b   1.000
_cell.length_c   1.000
_cell.angle_alpha   90.00
_cell.angle_beta   90.00
_cell.angle_gamma   90.00
#
_symmetry.space_group_name_H-M   'P 1'
#
loop_
_entity.id
_entity.type
_entity.pdbx_description
1 polymer ?
#
loop_
_entity_poly.entity_id
_entity_poly.type
_entity_poly.pdbx_seq_one_letter_code
_entity_poly.pdbx_strand_id
1 'polypeptide(L)'
;MRGWPFYAENSVVIDAPKSVVWNAISSPGNLNDSHPFCLKNTVQNWPGRESVDTLEYLNGFVLIREFQTWDEGEGYSLMIGRDGGRQSFVEWSISEINEKSTVLRIRVHPHLLSEWNRIAASLAYLFYIRPKLKRYLFSVTRGFKW
;
A
#
# COMPACT_ATOMS: atom_id res chain seq x y z
N MET A 1 -11.71 -6.30 -10.23
CA MET A 1 -12.20 -5.16 -9.42
C MET A 1 -12.81 -4.11 -10.33
N ARG A 2 -14.07 -3.88 -10.16
CA ARG A 2 -14.77 -2.85 -10.92
C ARG A 2 -14.68 -1.51 -10.18
N GLY A 3 -14.80 -0.41 -10.93
CA GLY A 3 -14.86 0.92 -10.34
C GLY A 3 -13.52 1.55 -9.97
N TRP A 4 -12.42 0.93 -10.37
CA TRP A 4 -11.08 1.43 -10.11
C TRP A 4 -10.34 1.70 -11.42
N PRO A 5 -10.78 2.74 -12.21
CA PRO A 5 -10.22 2.98 -13.55
C PRO A 5 -8.81 3.54 -13.53
N PHE A 6 -8.39 4.13 -12.43
CA PHE A 6 -7.08 4.72 -12.30
C PHE A 6 -6.29 4.06 -11.18
N TYR A 7 -4.98 3.92 -11.38
CA TYR A 7 -4.11 3.43 -10.34
C TYR A 7 -2.70 4.00 -10.51
N ALA A 8 -1.96 4.04 -9.42
CA ALA A 8 -0.52 4.29 -9.42
C ALA A 8 0.17 3.03 -8.92
N GLU A 9 1.27 2.68 -9.54
CA GLU A 9 2.01 1.48 -9.20
C GLU A 9 3.49 1.81 -9.11
N ASN A 10 4.16 1.19 -8.16
CA ASN A 10 5.60 1.19 -8.08
C ASN A 10 6.07 -0.22 -7.75
N SER A 11 7.24 -0.56 -8.25
CA SER A 11 7.87 -1.82 -7.91
C SER A 11 9.35 -1.60 -7.67
N VAL A 12 9.92 -2.44 -6.82
CA VAL A 12 11.34 -2.36 -6.46
C VAL A 12 11.88 -3.78 -6.35
N VAL A 13 13.13 -3.94 -6.79
CA VAL A 13 13.86 -5.20 -6.59
C VAL A 13 14.55 -5.12 -5.24
N ILE A 14 14.34 -6.13 -4.42
CA ILE A 14 14.91 -6.22 -3.08
C ILE A 14 15.90 -7.37 -3.06
N ASP A 15 17.09 -7.12 -2.56
CA ASP A 15 18.15 -8.14 -2.45
C ASP A 15 17.94 -9.01 -1.21
N ALA A 16 16.81 -9.71 -1.20
CA ALA A 16 16.45 -10.60 -0.11
C ALA A 16 15.54 -11.71 -0.63
N PRO A 17 15.55 -12.89 -0.02
CA PRO A 17 14.64 -13.97 -0.38
C PRO A 17 13.17 -13.56 -0.18
N LYS A 18 12.30 -14.19 -0.94
CA LYS A 18 10.85 -13.92 -0.87
C LYS A 18 10.30 -14.08 0.55
N SER A 19 10.76 -15.07 1.28
CA SER A 19 10.33 -15.32 2.67
C SER A 19 10.72 -14.17 3.60
N VAL A 20 11.89 -13.57 3.41
CA VAL A 20 12.36 -12.43 4.20
C VAL A 20 11.50 -11.21 3.90
N VAL A 21 11.23 -10.95 2.62
CA VAL A 21 10.38 -9.83 2.21
C VAL A 21 8.96 -10.01 2.75
N TRP A 22 8.42 -11.21 2.65
CA TRP A 22 7.09 -11.51 3.19
C TRP A 22 7.02 -11.24 4.70
N ASN A 23 8.00 -11.72 5.44
CA ASN A 23 8.04 -11.46 6.89
C ASN A 23 8.04 -9.98 7.21
N ALA A 24 8.79 -9.19 6.44
CA ALA A 24 8.86 -7.75 6.67
C ALA A 24 7.52 -7.06 6.42
N ILE A 25 6.84 -7.37 5.31
CA ILE A 25 5.59 -6.69 4.94
C ILE A 25 4.37 -7.26 5.65
N SER A 26 4.45 -8.47 6.20
CA SER A 26 3.33 -9.12 6.88
C SER A 26 3.40 -9.09 8.40
N SER A 27 4.43 -8.52 8.98
CA SER A 27 4.57 -8.40 10.43
C SER A 27 3.62 -7.32 10.97
N PRO A 28 2.99 -7.54 12.13
CA PRO A 28 2.11 -6.53 12.72
C PRO A 28 2.90 -5.27 13.08
N GLY A 29 2.35 -4.10 12.77
CA GLY A 29 3.02 -2.84 13.04
C GLY A 29 4.23 -2.57 12.17
N ASN A 30 4.37 -3.24 11.02
CA ASN A 30 5.56 -3.11 10.18
C ASN A 30 5.80 -1.68 9.68
N LEU A 31 4.77 -0.87 9.59
CA LEU A 31 4.89 0.50 9.09
C LEU A 31 5.49 1.45 10.12
N ASN A 32 5.56 1.07 11.39
CA ASN A 32 6.26 1.88 12.41
C ASN A 32 7.72 2.10 12.05
N ASP A 33 8.37 1.09 11.48
CA ASP A 33 9.80 1.13 11.16
C ASP A 33 10.11 1.48 9.71
N SER A 34 9.15 1.23 8.80
CA SER A 34 9.43 1.30 7.37
C SER A 34 8.80 2.49 6.65
N HIS A 35 7.67 2.97 7.12
CA HIS A 35 6.90 3.99 6.42
C HIS A 35 7.42 5.38 6.78
N PRO A 36 7.95 6.16 5.82
CA PRO A 36 8.60 7.43 6.12
C PRO A 36 7.66 8.53 6.63
N PHE A 37 6.36 8.40 6.36
CA PHE A 37 5.35 9.39 6.76
C PHE A 37 4.50 8.93 7.93
N CYS A 38 4.76 7.74 8.46
CA CYS A 38 4.00 7.16 9.56
C CYS A 38 4.55 7.59 10.91
N LEU A 39 3.72 8.20 11.73
CA LEU A 39 4.04 8.48 13.13
C LEU A 39 3.85 7.23 13.99
N LYS A 40 2.74 6.51 13.75
CA LYS A 40 2.40 5.34 14.55
C LYS A 40 1.50 4.40 13.75
N ASN A 41 1.79 3.11 13.82
CA ASN A 41 0.96 2.05 13.25
C ASN A 41 0.51 1.11 14.38
N THR A 42 -0.78 1.08 14.64
CA THR A 42 -1.39 0.31 15.74
C THR A 42 -2.28 -0.78 15.16
N VAL A 43 -2.07 -2.01 15.59
CA VAL A 43 -2.80 -3.18 15.10
C VAL A 43 -4.01 -3.44 15.97
N GLN A 44 -5.20 -3.58 15.36
CA GLN A 44 -6.43 -3.98 16.02
C GLN A 44 -6.71 -5.47 15.84
N ASN A 45 -6.42 -6.02 14.67
CA ASN A 45 -6.58 -7.44 14.37
C ASN A 45 -5.51 -7.85 13.36
N TRP A 46 -4.88 -9.01 13.55
CA TRP A 46 -3.77 -9.44 12.68
C TRP A 46 -3.38 -10.89 12.98
N PRO A 47 -2.95 -11.72 12.02
CA PRO A 47 -2.88 -11.48 10.58
C PRO A 47 -4.11 -12.02 9.84
N GLY A 48 -4.08 -11.94 8.51
CA GLY A 48 -5.06 -12.58 7.64
C GLY A 48 -6.03 -11.62 7.00
N ARG A 49 -7.05 -12.18 6.35
CA ARG A 49 -8.02 -11.42 5.56
C ARG A 49 -8.79 -10.36 6.33
N GLU A 50 -8.98 -10.57 7.61
CA GLU A 50 -9.75 -9.63 8.43
C GLU A 50 -8.86 -8.74 9.28
N SER A 51 -7.60 -8.59 8.87
CA SER A 51 -6.67 -7.71 9.56
C SER A 51 -7.16 -6.27 9.48
N VAL A 52 -6.96 -5.55 10.58
CA VAL A 52 -7.28 -4.13 10.69
C VAL A 52 -6.15 -3.47 11.44
N ASP A 53 -5.64 -2.37 10.91
CA ASP A 53 -4.71 -1.53 11.65
C ASP A 53 -4.99 -0.05 11.39
N THR A 54 -4.41 0.79 12.22
CA THR A 54 -4.56 2.24 12.16
C THR A 54 -3.20 2.87 11.90
N LEU A 55 -3.17 3.84 11.01
CA LEU A 55 -1.99 4.63 10.67
C LEU A 55 -2.20 6.06 11.11
N GLU A 56 -1.36 6.56 11.98
CA GLU A 56 -1.27 7.98 12.28
C GLU A 56 -0.11 8.55 11.48
N TYR A 57 -0.38 9.52 10.63
CA TYR A 57 0.63 10.18 9.82
C TYR A 57 1.22 11.39 10.53
N LEU A 58 2.43 11.76 10.14
CA LEU A 58 3.14 12.93 10.68
C LEU A 58 2.35 14.23 10.54
N ASN A 59 1.49 14.33 9.52
CA ASN A 59 0.63 15.49 9.29
C ASN A 59 -0.66 15.48 10.10
N GLY A 60 -0.85 14.49 10.96
CA GLY A 60 -2.03 14.38 11.82
C GLY A 60 -3.19 13.59 11.24
N PHE A 61 -3.12 13.13 9.99
CA PHE A 61 -4.16 12.27 9.45
C PHE A 61 -4.12 10.89 10.11
N VAL A 62 -5.31 10.36 10.36
CA VAL A 62 -5.48 9.01 10.90
C VAL A 62 -6.25 8.21 9.87
N LEU A 63 -5.65 7.15 9.37
CA LEU A 63 -6.26 6.27 8.37
C LEU A 63 -6.36 4.86 8.93
N ILE A 64 -7.42 4.16 8.52
CA ILE A 64 -7.67 2.77 8.90
C ILE A 64 -7.46 1.91 7.67
N ARG A 65 -6.70 0.83 7.83
CA ARG A 65 -6.55 -0.19 6.80
C ARG A 65 -7.40 -1.40 7.17
N GLU A 66 -8.22 -1.84 6.23
CA GLU A 66 -9.06 -3.03 6.39
C GLU A 66 -8.68 -4.01 5.27
N PHE A 67 -8.08 -5.13 5.65
CA PHE A 67 -7.57 -6.10 4.68
C PHE A 67 -8.70 -6.89 4.06
N GLN A 68 -8.67 -7.02 2.75
CA GLN A 68 -9.70 -7.70 1.95
C GLN A 68 -9.28 -9.09 1.53
N THR A 69 -8.03 -9.25 1.09
CA THR A 69 -7.47 -10.54 0.70
C THR A 69 -6.12 -10.73 1.36
N TRP A 70 -5.78 -11.96 1.60
CA TRP A 70 -4.50 -12.33 2.19
C TRP A 70 -4.06 -13.65 1.58
N ASP A 71 -2.99 -13.61 0.79
CA ASP A 71 -2.42 -14.78 0.15
C ASP A 71 -1.03 -14.99 0.75
N GLU A 72 -0.93 -15.93 1.68
CA GLU A 72 0.28 -16.12 2.49
C GLU A 72 1.51 -16.32 1.62
N GLY A 73 2.52 -15.51 1.83
CA GLY A 73 3.75 -15.56 1.06
C GLY A 73 3.71 -14.90 -0.30
N GLU A 74 2.55 -14.38 -0.74
CA GLU A 74 2.37 -13.79 -2.08
C GLU A 74 1.97 -12.33 -2.04
N GLY A 75 1.04 -11.96 -1.18
CA GLY A 75 0.57 -10.60 -1.12
C GLY A 75 -0.75 -10.44 -0.39
N TYR A 76 -1.24 -9.22 -0.38
CA TYR A 76 -2.54 -8.90 0.19
C TYR A 76 -3.13 -7.65 -0.46
N SER A 77 -4.42 -7.46 -0.26
CA SER A 77 -5.10 -6.24 -0.68
C SER A 77 -5.89 -5.68 0.49
N LEU A 78 -6.11 -4.38 0.47
CA LEU A 78 -6.76 -3.69 1.57
C LEU A 78 -7.48 -2.43 1.09
N MET A 79 -8.42 -1.98 1.90
CA MET A 79 -9.01 -0.65 1.79
C MET A 79 -8.35 0.25 2.82
N ILE A 80 -8.06 1.48 2.45
CA ILE A 80 -7.46 2.47 3.34
C ILE A 80 -8.22 3.79 3.23
N GLY A 81 -8.55 4.40 4.35
CA GLY A 81 -9.24 5.67 4.39
C GLY A 81 -9.51 6.13 5.82
N ARG A 82 -10.16 7.29 5.95
CA ARG A 82 -10.59 7.79 7.24
C ARG A 82 -11.77 6.99 7.74
N ASP A 83 -11.90 6.87 9.05
CA ASP A 83 -13.03 6.21 9.68
C ASP A 83 -14.33 6.88 9.21
N GLY A 84 -15.23 6.06 8.62
CA GLY A 84 -16.48 6.55 8.06
C GLY A 84 -16.36 7.35 6.77
N GLY A 85 -15.14 7.49 6.23
CA GLY A 85 -14.89 8.23 4.99
C GLY A 85 -14.72 7.33 3.79
N ARG A 86 -14.33 7.95 2.68
CA ARG A 86 -14.01 7.22 1.46
C ARG A 86 -12.72 6.47 1.60
N GLN A 87 -12.63 5.36 0.88
CA GLN A 87 -11.48 4.48 0.95
C GLN A 87 -10.85 4.27 -0.42
N SER A 88 -9.53 4.14 -0.44
CA SER A 88 -8.77 3.72 -1.61
C SER A 88 -8.47 2.23 -1.50
N PHE A 89 -8.33 1.57 -2.65
CA PHE A 89 -7.96 0.16 -2.71
C PHE A 89 -6.46 0.04 -2.97
N VAL A 90 -5.78 -0.80 -2.20
CA VAL A 90 -4.32 -0.98 -2.29
C VAL A 90 -3.99 -2.46 -2.39
N GLU A 91 -3.08 -2.79 -3.31
CA GLU A 91 -2.60 -4.16 -3.49
C GLU A 91 -1.09 -4.21 -3.28
N TRP A 92 -0.65 -5.13 -2.45
CA TRP A 92 0.77 -5.45 -2.23
C TRP A 92 1.02 -6.86 -2.75
N SER A 93 2.04 -7.01 -3.58
CA SER A 93 2.41 -8.34 -4.08
C SER A 93 3.93 -8.48 -4.17
N ILE A 94 4.40 -9.70 -4.02
CA ILE A 94 5.80 -10.04 -4.15
C ILE A 94 5.97 -11.18 -5.13
N SER A 95 7.07 -11.14 -5.88
CA SER A 95 7.39 -12.16 -6.87
C SER A 95 8.87 -12.50 -6.76
N GLU A 96 9.19 -13.77 -6.72
CA GLU A 96 10.57 -14.22 -6.67
C GLU A 96 11.25 -14.05 -8.03
N ILE A 97 12.43 -13.41 -8.04
CA ILE A 97 13.31 -13.40 -9.21
C ILE A 97 14.24 -14.62 -9.15
N ASN A 98 14.86 -14.81 -8.00
CA ASN A 98 15.73 -15.95 -7.67
C ASN A 98 15.79 -16.10 -6.15
N GLU A 99 16.65 -16.98 -5.66
CA GLU A 99 16.76 -17.29 -4.23
C GLU A 99 17.17 -16.09 -3.37
N LYS A 100 17.73 -15.03 -3.97
CA LYS A 100 18.29 -13.88 -3.26
C LYS A 100 17.64 -12.56 -3.63
N SER A 101 16.67 -12.58 -4.54
CA SER A 101 16.06 -11.34 -5.06
C SER A 101 14.57 -11.50 -5.23
N THR A 102 13.85 -10.48 -4.82
CA THR A 102 12.38 -10.44 -4.85
C THR A 102 11.90 -9.09 -5.38
N VAL A 103 10.85 -9.09 -6.19
CA VAL A 103 10.18 -7.86 -6.59
C VAL A 103 9.03 -7.59 -5.64
N LEU A 104 9.01 -6.42 -5.05
CA LEU A 104 7.86 -5.92 -4.28
C LEU A 104 7.12 -4.91 -5.15
N ARG A 105 5.82 -5.08 -5.28
CA ARG A 105 4.95 -4.19 -6.06
C ARG A 105 3.82 -3.69 -5.18
N ILE A 106 3.57 -2.38 -5.25
CA ILE A 106 2.47 -1.74 -4.55
C ILE A 106 1.64 -0.98 -5.59
N ARG A 107 0.33 -1.25 -5.61
CA ARG A 107 -0.60 -0.59 -6.51
C ARG A 107 -1.70 0.08 -5.70
N VAL A 108 -1.92 1.36 -5.94
CA VAL A 108 -2.95 2.14 -5.24
C VAL A 108 -3.99 2.61 -6.24
N HIS A 109 -5.26 2.31 -5.95
CA HIS A 109 -6.41 2.81 -6.70
C HIS A 109 -7.05 3.92 -5.87
N PRO A 110 -6.76 5.19 -6.17
CA PRO A 110 -7.17 6.29 -5.29
C PRO A 110 -8.67 6.58 -5.41
N HIS A 111 -9.29 6.86 -4.28
CA HIS A 111 -10.71 7.21 -4.22
C HIS A 111 -11.00 8.63 -4.72
N LEU A 112 -10.00 9.50 -4.75
CA LEU A 112 -10.18 10.92 -5.05
C LEU A 112 -10.80 11.20 -6.41
N LEU A 113 -10.62 10.29 -7.38
CA LEU A 113 -11.08 10.50 -8.75
C LEU A 113 -12.37 9.76 -9.07
N SER A 114 -12.95 9.03 -8.12
CA SER A 114 -14.09 8.16 -8.38
C SER A 114 -15.36 8.88 -8.83
N GLU A 115 -15.53 10.16 -8.46
CA GLU A 115 -16.70 10.97 -8.79
C GLU A 115 -16.44 12.01 -9.87
N TRP A 116 -15.23 12.11 -10.38
CA TRP A 116 -14.89 13.08 -11.40
C TRP A 116 -15.32 12.57 -12.78
N ASN A 117 -15.61 13.49 -13.68
CA ASN A 117 -15.84 13.05 -15.05
C ASN A 117 -14.55 12.46 -15.61
N ARG A 118 -14.70 11.58 -16.60
CA ARG A 118 -13.60 10.77 -17.09
C ARG A 118 -12.42 11.58 -17.63
N ILE A 119 -12.68 12.66 -18.33
CA ILE A 119 -11.63 13.51 -18.92
C ILE A 119 -10.87 14.25 -17.84
N ALA A 120 -11.61 14.93 -16.94
CA ALA A 120 -10.99 15.68 -15.84
C ALA A 120 -10.20 14.77 -14.90
N ALA A 121 -10.74 13.59 -14.60
CA ALA A 121 -10.06 12.60 -13.77
C ALA A 121 -8.77 12.11 -14.43
N SER A 122 -8.78 11.84 -15.73
CA SER A 122 -7.59 11.40 -16.45
C SER A 122 -6.48 12.44 -16.43
N LEU A 123 -6.82 13.70 -16.66
CA LEU A 123 -5.84 14.79 -16.65
C LEU A 123 -5.25 15.00 -15.25
N ALA A 124 -6.10 15.04 -14.22
CA ALA A 124 -5.65 15.17 -12.84
C ALA A 124 -4.77 14.00 -12.44
N TYR A 125 -5.13 12.78 -12.83
CA TYR A 125 -4.35 11.60 -12.52
C TYR A 125 -2.96 11.69 -13.14
N LEU A 126 -2.88 12.00 -14.46
CA LEU A 126 -1.61 12.03 -15.17
C LEU A 126 -0.67 13.13 -14.69
N PHE A 127 -1.19 14.33 -14.39
CA PHE A 127 -0.34 15.48 -14.10
C PHE A 127 -0.11 15.76 -12.63
N TYR A 128 -0.98 15.27 -11.75
CA TYR A 128 -0.88 15.55 -10.30
C TYR A 128 -0.76 14.30 -9.47
N ILE A 129 -1.72 13.39 -9.59
CA ILE A 129 -1.87 12.29 -8.63
C ILE A 129 -0.86 11.19 -8.86
N ARG A 130 -0.69 10.75 -10.11
CA ARG A 130 0.24 9.67 -10.43
C ARG A 130 1.68 9.96 -10.02
N PRO A 131 2.25 11.14 -10.32
CA PRO A 131 3.62 11.43 -9.88
C PRO A 131 3.78 11.45 -8.36
N LYS A 132 2.81 12.02 -7.64
CA LYS A 132 2.85 12.07 -6.18
C LYS A 132 2.74 10.69 -5.56
N LEU A 133 1.84 9.85 -6.07
CA LEU A 133 1.69 8.49 -5.57
C LEU A 133 2.92 7.65 -5.87
N LYS A 134 3.50 7.77 -7.06
CA LYS A 134 4.74 7.05 -7.39
C LYS A 134 5.88 7.42 -6.46
N ARG A 135 6.03 8.71 -6.18
CA ARG A 135 7.06 9.18 -5.23
C ARG A 135 6.83 8.64 -3.83
N TYR A 136 5.59 8.66 -3.38
CA TYR A 136 5.19 8.12 -2.09
C TYR A 136 5.52 6.62 -1.99
N LEU A 137 5.09 5.84 -2.99
CA LEU A 137 5.33 4.40 -3.00
C LEU A 137 6.83 4.08 -3.05
N PHE A 138 7.59 4.84 -3.81
CA PHE A 138 9.03 4.67 -3.87
C PHE A 138 9.67 4.91 -2.49
N SER A 139 9.23 5.96 -1.80
CA SER A 139 9.73 6.25 -0.44
C SER A 139 9.36 5.15 0.55
N VAL A 140 8.13 4.63 0.47
CA VAL A 140 7.69 3.54 1.33
C VAL A 140 8.52 2.28 1.11
N THR A 141 8.71 1.88 -0.15
CA THR A 141 9.46 0.66 -0.45
C THR A 141 10.93 0.75 -0.03
N ARG A 142 11.50 1.95 -0.07
CA ARG A 142 12.89 2.15 0.39
C ARG A 142 13.01 2.23 1.91
N GLY A 143 11.92 2.43 2.61
CA GLY A 143 11.91 2.48 4.07
C GLY A 143 12.07 1.13 4.75
N PHE A 144 11.77 0.04 4.05
CA PHE A 144 11.92 -1.30 4.61
C PHE A 144 13.38 -1.67 4.78
N LYS A 145 13.69 -2.34 5.89
CA LYS A 145 15.02 -2.87 6.19
C LYS A 145 15.01 -4.37 5.92
N TRP A 146 15.82 -4.78 5.01
CA TRP A 146 15.90 -6.18 4.58
C TRP A 146 17.12 -6.91 5.23
#